data_16e487c385d97b8f5194bd210a9382f9
#
_entry.id   16e487c385d97b8f5194bd210a9382f9
#
_cell.length_a   1.000
_cell.length_b   1.000
_cell.length_c   1.000
_cell.angle_alpha   90.00
_cell.angle_beta   90.00
_cell.angle_gamma   90.00
#
_symmetry.space_group_name_H-M   'P 1'
#
loop_
_entity.id
_entity.type
_entity.pdbx_description
1 polymer ?
#
loop_
_entity_poly.entity_id
_entity_poly.type
_entity_poly.pdbx_seq_one_letter_code
_entity_poly.pdbx_strand_id
1 'polypeptide(L)'
;VAPIAPIGLGLGRLANFINGELYGRATDVPWAMVFPSDPEGLARHPSQLYQCLLEGLVVFVIVYSFSRRRRPLWAVSGVFLLTYGVARFAVEFVREPDVSLLLDWMTRGQLLSLPMIIIGVAMLIFTYTQFRRQGGVHPTMTVSSKQNAGSKVFVKTKSKGSKRSKKTKTSQNSQMNQ
;
A
#
# COMPACT_ATOMS: atom_id res chain seq x y z
N VAL A 1 -4.48 -4.13 2.06
CA VAL A 1 -5.36 -3.84 0.89
C VAL A 1 -4.54 -3.57 -0.36
N ALA A 2 -3.51 -2.69 -0.33
CA ALA A 2 -2.74 -2.31 -1.51
C ALA A 2 -2.20 -3.48 -2.38
N PRO A 3 -1.67 -4.59 -1.83
CA PRO A 3 -1.19 -5.70 -2.65
C PRO A 3 -2.28 -6.47 -3.40
N ILE A 4 -3.53 -6.38 -2.96
CA ILE A 4 -4.66 -7.14 -3.57
C ILE A 4 -5.34 -6.36 -4.69
N ALA A 5 -5.27 -5.04 -4.65
CA ALA A 5 -5.91 -4.17 -5.63
C ALA A 5 -5.55 -4.49 -7.10
N PRO A 6 -4.29 -4.79 -7.46
CA PRO A 6 -3.94 -5.14 -8.83
C PRO A 6 -4.67 -6.37 -9.38
N ILE A 7 -4.96 -7.35 -8.52
CA ILE A 7 -5.69 -8.56 -8.93
C ILE A 7 -7.09 -8.18 -9.41
N GLY A 8 -7.79 -7.32 -8.65
CA GLY A 8 -9.12 -6.85 -9.06
C GLY A 8 -9.09 -6.07 -10.37
N LEU A 9 -8.07 -5.23 -10.56
CA LEU A 9 -7.88 -4.50 -11.83
C LEU A 9 -7.64 -5.45 -12.99
N GLY A 10 -6.77 -6.45 -12.83
CA GLY A 10 -6.50 -7.45 -13.84
C GLY A 10 -7.73 -8.27 -14.23
N LEU A 11 -8.53 -8.70 -13.25
CA LEU A 11 -9.79 -9.43 -13.51
C LEU A 11 -10.81 -8.56 -14.24
N GLY A 12 -10.91 -7.27 -13.92
CA GLY A 12 -11.75 -6.33 -14.67
C GLY A 12 -11.33 -6.20 -16.12
N ARG A 13 -10.02 -6.22 -16.43
CA ARG A 13 -9.52 -6.20 -17.81
C ARG A 13 -9.80 -7.51 -18.54
N LEU A 14 -9.72 -8.63 -17.86
CA LEU A 14 -10.09 -9.92 -18.44
C LEU A 14 -11.59 -9.97 -18.77
N ALA A 15 -12.45 -9.41 -17.92
CA ALA A 15 -13.88 -9.28 -18.21
C ALA A 15 -14.13 -8.40 -19.45
N ASN A 16 -13.44 -7.27 -19.59
CA ASN A 16 -13.52 -6.43 -20.78
C ASN A 16 -13.10 -7.18 -22.06
N PHE A 17 -12.09 -8.05 -21.95
CA PHE A 17 -11.67 -8.90 -23.07
C PHE A 17 -12.77 -9.90 -23.47
N ILE A 18 -13.40 -10.56 -22.50
CA ILE A 18 -14.51 -11.50 -22.72
C ILE A 18 -15.70 -10.80 -23.38
N ASN A 19 -15.99 -9.58 -22.96
CA ASN A 19 -17.06 -8.75 -23.52
C ASN A 19 -16.69 -8.15 -24.90
N GLY A 20 -15.41 -8.23 -25.32
CA GLY A 20 -14.94 -7.62 -26.55
C GLY A 20 -14.87 -6.10 -26.52
N GLU A 21 -14.77 -5.50 -25.32
CA GLU A 21 -14.77 -4.06 -25.12
C GLU A 21 -13.35 -3.51 -24.87
N LEU A 22 -13.14 -2.21 -25.16
CA LEU A 22 -11.89 -1.51 -24.86
C LEU A 22 -10.66 -2.14 -25.51
N TYR A 23 -10.79 -2.60 -26.75
CA TYR A 23 -9.70 -3.11 -27.58
C TYR A 23 -8.68 -2.01 -27.92
N GLY A 24 -7.54 -2.41 -28.50
CA GLY A 24 -6.46 -1.50 -28.86
C GLY A 24 -6.56 -1.00 -30.30
N ARG A 25 -5.51 -0.28 -30.70
CA ARG A 25 -5.37 0.24 -32.06
C ARG A 25 -5.33 -0.88 -33.10
N ALA A 26 -5.73 -0.58 -34.34
CA ALA A 26 -5.53 -1.47 -35.47
C ALA A 26 -4.04 -1.78 -35.65
N THR A 27 -3.72 -3.04 -36.00
CA THR A 27 -2.35 -3.52 -36.08
C THR A 27 -2.25 -4.78 -36.96
N ASP A 28 -1.05 -5.00 -37.49
CA ASP A 28 -0.74 -6.19 -38.33
C ASP A 28 0.14 -7.21 -37.58
N VAL A 29 0.24 -7.12 -36.24
CA VAL A 29 1.04 -8.08 -35.45
C VAL A 29 0.42 -9.49 -35.54
N PRO A 30 1.23 -10.57 -35.49
CA PRO A 30 0.74 -11.95 -35.67
C PRO A 30 -0.33 -12.40 -34.67
N TRP A 31 -0.45 -11.73 -33.54
CA TRP A 31 -1.45 -12.00 -32.48
C TRP A 31 -2.57 -10.97 -32.42
N ALA A 32 -2.71 -10.14 -33.47
CA ALA A 32 -3.86 -9.25 -33.60
C ALA A 32 -5.16 -10.04 -33.65
N MET A 33 -6.22 -9.48 -33.08
CA MET A 33 -7.53 -10.12 -32.97
C MET A 33 -8.60 -9.23 -33.54
N VAL A 34 -9.59 -9.83 -34.21
CA VAL A 34 -10.80 -9.15 -34.66
C VAL A 34 -11.85 -9.28 -33.57
N PHE A 35 -12.34 -8.18 -33.07
CA PHE A 35 -13.34 -8.15 -32.00
C PHE A 35 -14.74 -8.04 -32.57
N PRO A 36 -15.71 -8.86 -32.14
CA PRO A 36 -17.08 -8.83 -32.67
C PRO A 36 -17.80 -7.48 -32.44
N SER A 37 -17.38 -6.73 -31.44
CA SER A 37 -17.90 -5.41 -31.10
C SER A 37 -17.28 -4.26 -31.91
N ASP A 38 -16.24 -4.56 -32.72
CA ASP A 38 -15.62 -3.56 -33.57
C ASP A 38 -16.44 -3.37 -34.86
N PRO A 39 -17.03 -2.17 -35.09
CA PRO A 39 -17.81 -1.90 -36.28
C PRO A 39 -16.97 -1.91 -37.58
N GLU A 40 -15.66 -1.70 -37.47
CA GLU A 40 -14.74 -1.69 -38.60
C GLU A 40 -14.23 -3.10 -38.96
N GLY A 41 -14.35 -4.07 -38.05
CA GLY A 41 -13.89 -5.45 -38.24
C GLY A 41 -12.37 -5.57 -38.47
N LEU A 42 -11.58 -4.66 -37.97
CA LEU A 42 -10.12 -4.62 -38.13
C LEU A 42 -9.41 -5.55 -37.15
N ALA A 43 -8.23 -6.02 -37.54
CA ALA A 43 -7.31 -6.68 -36.63
C ALA A 43 -6.72 -5.65 -35.66
N ARG A 44 -6.91 -5.87 -34.37
CA ARG A 44 -6.54 -4.92 -33.32
C ARG A 44 -5.68 -5.55 -32.21
N HIS A 45 -4.93 -4.73 -31.51
CA HIS A 45 -4.22 -5.17 -30.31
C HIS A 45 -5.21 -5.64 -29.25
N PRO A 46 -5.03 -6.83 -28.62
CA PRO A 46 -5.78 -7.23 -27.43
C PRO A 46 -5.26 -6.47 -26.19
N SER A 47 -5.47 -5.15 -26.17
CA SER A 47 -4.95 -4.25 -25.15
C SER A 47 -5.43 -4.61 -23.74
N GLN A 48 -6.61 -5.22 -23.61
CA GLN A 48 -7.15 -5.73 -22.37
C GLN A 48 -6.24 -6.81 -21.76
N LEU A 49 -5.67 -7.70 -22.57
CA LEU A 49 -4.73 -8.72 -22.10
C LEU A 49 -3.40 -8.11 -21.67
N TYR A 50 -2.91 -7.09 -22.37
CA TYR A 50 -1.71 -6.36 -21.96
C TYR A 50 -1.93 -5.64 -20.62
N GLN A 51 -3.11 -5.04 -20.45
CA GLN A 51 -3.49 -4.40 -19.20
C GLN A 51 -3.63 -5.42 -18.06
N CYS A 52 -4.27 -6.56 -18.31
CA CYS A 52 -4.37 -7.64 -17.35
C CYS A 52 -2.98 -8.12 -16.88
N LEU A 53 -2.05 -8.28 -17.81
CA LEU A 53 -0.69 -8.70 -17.52
C LEU A 53 0.10 -7.61 -16.76
N LEU A 54 0.13 -6.39 -17.28
CA LEU A 54 0.95 -5.30 -16.72
C LEU A 54 0.32 -4.69 -15.48
N GLU A 55 -0.94 -4.24 -15.55
CA GLU A 55 -1.63 -3.57 -14.44
C GLU A 55 -2.10 -4.57 -13.36
N GLY A 56 -2.42 -5.79 -13.75
CA GLY A 56 -2.83 -6.88 -12.86
C GLY A 56 -1.63 -7.64 -12.31
N LEU A 57 -1.02 -8.51 -13.13
CA LEU A 57 -0.03 -9.48 -12.67
C LEU A 57 1.31 -8.84 -12.28
N VAL A 58 1.91 -8.01 -13.17
CA VAL A 58 3.25 -7.44 -12.93
C VAL A 58 3.21 -6.49 -11.74
N VAL A 59 2.23 -5.59 -11.66
CA VAL A 59 2.05 -4.69 -10.52
C VAL A 59 1.81 -5.49 -9.23
N PHE A 60 0.99 -6.55 -9.28
CA PHE A 60 0.78 -7.44 -8.14
C PHE A 60 2.10 -8.03 -7.62
N VAL A 61 2.89 -8.65 -8.51
CA VAL A 61 4.16 -9.30 -8.14
C VAL A 61 5.12 -8.29 -7.51
N ILE A 62 5.26 -7.10 -8.10
CA ILE A 62 6.13 -6.04 -7.56
C ILE A 62 5.66 -5.60 -6.18
N VAL A 63 4.39 -5.23 -6.05
CA VAL A 63 3.83 -4.71 -4.78
C VAL A 63 3.81 -5.80 -3.70
N TYR A 64 3.45 -7.02 -4.05
CA TYR A 64 3.46 -8.16 -3.14
C TYR A 64 4.87 -8.47 -2.65
N SER A 65 5.85 -8.60 -3.56
CA SER A 65 7.26 -8.86 -3.22
C SER A 65 7.83 -7.74 -2.33
N PHE A 66 7.49 -6.49 -2.64
CA PHE A 66 7.90 -5.35 -1.83
C PHE A 66 7.26 -5.35 -0.44
N SER A 67 5.99 -5.77 -0.33
CA SER A 67 5.25 -5.79 0.93
C SER A 67 5.65 -6.91 1.89
N ARG A 68 6.34 -7.97 1.40
CA ARG A 68 6.80 -9.11 2.23
C ARG A 68 7.81 -8.72 3.31
N ARG A 69 8.53 -7.62 3.12
CA ARG A 69 9.45 -7.08 4.11
C ARG A 69 8.76 -5.97 4.92
N ARG A 70 9.15 -5.82 6.18
CA ARG A 70 8.66 -4.69 6.98
C ARG A 70 9.08 -3.38 6.32
N ARG A 71 8.12 -2.56 5.97
CA ARG A 71 8.33 -1.28 5.29
C ARG A 71 7.69 -0.15 6.08
N PRO A 72 8.20 1.08 5.94
CA PRO A 72 7.55 2.24 6.53
C PRO A 72 6.10 2.37 6.06
N LEU A 73 5.26 2.99 6.89
CA LEU A 73 3.88 3.32 6.51
C LEU A 73 3.87 4.10 5.19
N TRP A 74 2.89 3.83 4.34
CA TRP A 74 2.70 4.44 3.02
C TRP A 74 3.67 4.00 1.92
N ALA A 75 4.81 3.35 2.24
CA ALA A 75 5.77 2.92 1.22
C ALA A 75 5.14 1.94 0.22
N VAL A 76 4.33 0.99 0.69
CA VAL A 76 3.65 0.01 -0.19
C VAL A 76 2.64 0.70 -1.11
N SER A 77 1.90 1.68 -0.60
CA SER A 77 0.97 2.47 -1.41
C SER A 77 1.70 3.35 -2.43
N GLY A 78 2.85 3.93 -2.06
CA GLY A 78 3.68 4.69 -2.98
C GLY A 78 4.23 3.84 -4.12
N VAL A 79 4.70 2.61 -3.83
CA VAL A 79 5.13 1.65 -4.86
C VAL A 79 3.97 1.26 -5.76
N PHE A 80 2.78 0.99 -5.20
CA PHE A 80 1.60 0.68 -6.00
C PHE A 80 1.26 1.82 -6.98
N LEU A 81 1.15 3.06 -6.51
CA LEU A 81 0.83 4.21 -7.35
C LEU A 81 1.86 4.43 -8.46
N LEU A 82 3.15 4.30 -8.11
CA LEU A 82 4.24 4.44 -9.07
C LEU A 82 4.19 3.35 -10.15
N THR A 83 4.15 2.08 -9.74
CA THR A 83 4.19 0.95 -10.69
C THR A 83 2.94 0.87 -11.54
N TYR A 84 1.77 1.12 -10.96
CA TYR A 84 0.51 1.17 -11.71
C TYR A 84 0.49 2.35 -12.67
N GLY A 85 0.91 3.55 -12.25
CA GLY A 85 0.98 4.72 -13.12
C GLY A 85 1.91 4.50 -14.32
N VAL A 86 3.06 3.87 -14.11
CA VAL A 86 4.00 3.52 -15.20
C VAL A 86 3.40 2.46 -16.13
N ALA A 87 2.79 1.39 -15.57
CA ALA A 87 2.14 0.35 -16.37
C ALA A 87 1.02 0.93 -17.23
N ARG A 88 0.18 1.78 -16.64
CA ARG A 88 -0.91 2.46 -17.33
C ARG A 88 -0.42 3.37 -18.43
N PHE A 89 0.63 4.15 -18.16
CA PHE A 89 1.25 5.02 -19.16
C PHE A 89 1.79 4.22 -20.36
N ALA A 90 2.45 3.06 -20.09
CA ALA A 90 3.01 2.20 -21.13
C ALA A 90 1.92 1.56 -22.02
N VAL A 91 0.83 1.09 -21.41
CA VAL A 91 -0.26 0.46 -22.18
C VAL A 91 -0.99 1.45 -23.08
N GLU A 92 -1.01 2.72 -22.74
CA GLU A 92 -1.71 3.74 -23.53
C GLU A 92 -1.15 3.90 -24.95
N PHE A 93 0.09 3.48 -25.19
CA PHE A 93 0.68 3.51 -26.54
C PHE A 93 0.02 2.50 -27.51
N VAL A 94 -0.51 1.40 -27.00
CA VAL A 94 -1.16 0.34 -27.80
C VAL A 94 -2.69 0.40 -27.72
N ARG A 95 -3.22 1.25 -26.83
CA ARG A 95 -4.66 1.45 -26.69
C ARG A 95 -5.17 2.41 -27.75
N GLU A 96 -6.40 2.21 -28.18
CA GLU A 96 -7.09 3.20 -29.03
C GLU A 96 -7.35 4.47 -28.20
N PRO A 97 -6.96 5.65 -28.70
CA PRO A 97 -7.17 6.89 -27.96
C PRO A 97 -8.67 7.19 -27.89
N ASP A 98 -9.20 7.36 -26.68
CA ASP A 98 -10.53 7.93 -26.49
C ASP A 98 -10.56 9.33 -27.14
N VAL A 99 -11.59 9.62 -27.90
CA VAL A 99 -11.84 10.70 -28.89
C VAL A 99 -11.47 12.14 -28.49
N SER A 100 -10.67 12.39 -27.50
CA SER A 100 -10.21 13.74 -27.18
C SER A 100 -8.78 13.76 -26.68
N LEU A 101 -7.89 14.09 -27.60
CA LEU A 101 -6.59 14.65 -27.27
C LEU A 101 -6.84 16.00 -26.59
N LEU A 102 -6.67 16.06 -25.27
CA LEU A 102 -6.72 17.35 -24.53
C LEU A 102 -5.57 18.27 -24.92
N LEU A 103 -4.50 17.68 -25.39
CA LEU A 103 -3.32 18.30 -25.99
C LEU A 103 -2.99 17.40 -27.18
N ASP A 104 -2.82 17.92 -28.36
CA ASP A 104 -2.63 17.20 -29.64
C ASP A 104 -1.62 16.03 -29.62
N TRP A 105 -0.86 15.87 -28.56
CA TRP A 105 0.22 14.88 -28.39
C TRP A 105 0.07 13.92 -27.19
N MET A 106 -0.93 14.14 -26.30
CA MET A 106 -1.07 13.34 -25.06
C MET A 106 -2.51 12.82 -24.88
N THR A 107 -2.64 11.53 -24.61
CA THR A 107 -3.94 10.91 -24.34
C THR A 107 -4.41 11.20 -22.92
N ARG A 108 -5.73 11.13 -22.69
CA ARG A 108 -6.31 11.27 -21.33
C ARG A 108 -5.73 10.27 -20.34
N GLY A 109 -5.46 9.04 -20.79
CA GLY A 109 -4.87 8.00 -19.95
C GLY A 109 -3.45 8.37 -19.50
N GLN A 110 -2.63 8.93 -20.39
CA GLN A 110 -1.30 9.42 -20.06
C GLN A 110 -1.35 10.60 -19.10
N LEU A 111 -2.24 11.57 -19.34
CA LEU A 111 -2.41 12.73 -18.48
C LEU A 111 -2.80 12.34 -17.05
N LEU A 112 -3.70 11.36 -16.88
CA LEU A 112 -4.10 10.86 -15.55
C LEU A 112 -3.04 10.00 -14.88
N SER A 113 -2.14 9.37 -15.65
CA SER A 113 -1.05 8.55 -15.11
C SER A 113 0.08 9.38 -14.53
N LEU A 114 0.35 10.59 -15.06
CA LEU A 114 1.41 11.47 -14.57
C LEU A 114 1.26 11.87 -13.10
N PRO A 115 0.10 12.39 -12.64
CA PRO A 115 -0.07 12.72 -11.23
C PRO A 115 0.07 11.49 -10.33
N MET A 116 -0.35 10.31 -10.76
CA MET A 116 -0.17 9.07 -9.99
C MET A 116 1.31 8.74 -9.81
N ILE A 117 2.12 8.88 -10.87
CA ILE A 117 3.57 8.66 -10.82
C ILE A 117 4.21 9.68 -9.87
N ILE A 118 3.89 10.97 -10.02
CA ILE A 118 4.44 12.05 -9.19
C ILE A 118 4.08 11.83 -7.72
N ILE A 119 2.82 11.54 -7.41
CA ILE A 119 2.37 11.27 -6.04
C ILE A 119 3.06 10.02 -5.49
N GLY A 120 3.18 8.94 -6.28
CA GLY A 120 3.86 7.73 -5.88
C GLY A 120 5.33 7.98 -5.51
N VAL A 121 6.06 8.74 -6.33
CA VAL A 121 7.45 9.14 -6.05
C VAL A 121 7.52 10.04 -4.81
N ALA A 122 6.67 11.06 -4.71
CA ALA A 122 6.62 11.97 -3.57
C ALA A 122 6.35 11.22 -2.25
N MET A 123 5.40 10.27 -2.26
CA MET A 123 5.12 9.41 -1.11
C MET A 123 6.32 8.56 -0.70
N LEU A 124 7.05 8.00 -1.65
CA LEU A 124 8.26 7.22 -1.37
C LEU A 124 9.34 8.11 -0.77
N ILE A 125 9.65 9.24 -1.38
CA ILE A 125 10.65 10.19 -0.86
C ILE A 125 10.26 10.64 0.55
N PHE A 126 9.03 11.07 0.76
CA PHE A 126 8.53 11.51 2.07
C PHE A 126 8.66 10.41 3.12
N THR A 127 8.19 9.21 2.80
CA THR A 127 8.19 8.07 3.71
C THR A 127 9.60 7.67 4.12
N TYR A 128 10.54 7.59 3.18
CA TYR A 128 11.91 7.19 3.49
C TYR A 128 12.71 8.31 4.17
N THR A 129 12.44 9.58 3.88
CA THR A 129 13.05 10.70 4.61
C THR A 129 12.58 10.74 6.06
N GLN A 130 11.29 10.55 6.29
CA GLN A 130 10.74 10.46 7.65
C GLN A 130 11.30 9.26 8.41
N PHE A 131 11.37 8.10 7.77
CA PHE A 131 11.94 6.89 8.37
C PHE A 131 13.40 7.09 8.78
N ARG A 132 14.21 7.73 7.95
CA ARG A 132 15.60 8.09 8.28
C ARG A 132 15.69 9.08 9.45
N ARG A 133 14.84 10.10 9.48
CA ARG A 133 14.81 11.11 10.56
C ARG A 133 14.40 10.51 11.91
N GLN A 134 13.57 9.48 11.93
CA GLN A 134 13.13 8.78 13.14
C GLN A 134 14.08 7.67 13.60
N GLY A 135 15.31 7.65 13.09
CA GLY A 135 16.33 6.66 13.49
C GLY A 135 16.03 5.23 13.05
N GLY A 136 15.23 5.04 12.00
CA GLY A 136 14.92 3.71 11.46
C GLY A 136 13.92 2.90 12.29
N VAL A 137 13.27 3.52 13.27
CA VAL A 137 12.22 2.85 14.06
C VAL A 137 10.95 2.74 13.22
N HIS A 138 10.51 1.51 12.96
CA HIS A 138 9.21 1.30 12.33
C HIS A 138 8.11 1.75 13.29
N PRO A 139 7.24 2.71 12.91
CA PRO A 139 6.04 2.97 13.67
C PRO A 139 5.18 1.69 13.61
N THR A 140 5.25 0.91 14.68
CA THR A 140 4.30 -0.16 14.91
C THR A 140 2.94 0.51 15.07
N MET A 141 1.97 0.14 14.25
CA MET A 141 0.58 0.41 14.59
C MET A 141 0.30 -0.36 15.89
N THR A 142 0.45 0.30 17.00
CA THR A 142 -0.11 -0.17 18.25
C THR A 142 -1.62 -0.04 18.06
N VAL A 143 -2.26 -1.13 17.69
CA VAL A 143 -3.70 -1.25 17.86
C VAL A 143 -3.89 -1.09 19.34
N SER A 144 -4.27 0.11 19.77
CA SER A 144 -4.66 0.38 21.14
C SER A 144 -5.85 -0.50 21.43
N SER A 145 -5.61 -1.61 22.08
CA SER A 145 -6.65 -2.44 22.68
C SER A 145 -7.25 -1.73 23.89
N LYS A 146 -7.76 -0.51 23.64
CA LYS A 146 -8.66 0.16 24.58
C LYS A 146 -10.09 -0.33 24.34
N GLN A 147 -10.30 -1.60 24.56
CA GLN A 147 -11.63 -2.15 24.80
C GLN A 147 -11.47 -3.42 25.61
N ASN A 148 -11.52 -3.25 26.90
CA ASN A 148 -12.09 -4.08 27.96
C ASN A 148 -11.29 -3.92 29.24
N ALA A 149 -11.39 -2.74 29.85
CA ALA A 149 -11.21 -2.59 31.28
C ALA A 149 -12.54 -2.06 31.84
N GLY A 150 -13.55 -2.90 31.72
CA GLY A 150 -14.73 -2.79 32.53
C GLY A 150 -14.35 -3.07 33.99
N SER A 151 -14.71 -2.15 34.85
CA SER A 151 -14.92 -2.30 36.29
C SER A 151 -13.90 -3.15 37.05
N LYS A 152 -12.83 -2.53 37.52
CA LYS A 152 -12.26 -2.91 38.82
C LYS A 152 -12.19 -1.65 39.68
N VAL A 153 -13.15 -1.61 40.60
CA VAL A 153 -13.19 -0.68 41.75
C VAL A 153 -11.84 -0.73 42.42
N PHE A 154 -11.07 0.34 42.33
CA PHE A 154 -9.79 0.46 43.00
C PHE A 154 -10.07 1.03 44.40
N VAL A 155 -10.15 0.16 45.39
CA VAL A 155 -10.11 0.54 46.80
C VAL A 155 -8.71 1.05 47.10
N LYS A 156 -8.60 2.35 47.26
CA LYS A 156 -7.37 3.08 47.62
C LYS A 156 -7.14 2.95 49.09
N THR A 157 -6.42 1.92 49.54
CA THR A 157 -5.88 1.89 50.89
C THR A 157 -4.64 2.78 50.97
N LYS A 158 -4.79 3.90 51.66
CA LYS A 158 -3.74 4.82 52.03
C LYS A 158 -2.86 4.17 53.11
N SER A 159 -1.71 3.64 52.80
CA SER A 159 -0.67 3.34 53.81
C SER A 159 0.23 4.56 53.94
N LYS A 160 0.11 5.16 55.10
CA LYS A 160 0.92 6.28 55.58
C LYS A 160 2.35 5.79 55.86
N GLY A 161 3.33 6.32 55.16
CA GLY A 161 4.74 6.13 55.46
C GLY A 161 5.13 6.75 56.79
N SER A 162 5.88 6.03 57.56
CA SER A 162 6.63 6.55 58.71
C SER A 162 8.12 6.32 58.44
N LYS A 163 8.80 7.40 58.19
CA LYS A 163 10.26 7.54 58.36
C LYS A 163 10.58 7.61 59.86
N ARG A 164 11.54 6.82 60.33
CA ARG A 164 12.45 7.21 61.41
C ARG A 164 13.61 6.23 61.45
N SER A 165 14.75 6.65 61.02
CA SER A 165 15.90 7.23 61.67
C SER A 165 16.41 6.51 62.91
N LYS A 166 17.56 5.87 62.70
CA LYS A 166 18.78 5.79 63.51
C LYS A 166 18.70 6.04 65.01
N LYS A 167 19.25 5.17 65.79
CA LYS A 167 20.49 5.25 66.55
C LYS A 167 20.46 4.33 67.80
N THR A 168 21.41 3.47 67.89
CA THR A 168 22.51 3.42 68.79
C THR A 168 22.24 2.90 70.18
N LYS A 169 23.06 1.90 70.54
CA LYS A 169 23.73 1.56 71.74
C LYS A 169 22.96 0.81 72.85
N THR A 170 23.50 -0.30 73.10
CA THR A 170 24.38 -0.68 74.19
C THR A 170 23.68 -1.21 75.42
N SER A 171 24.08 -2.41 75.72
CA SER A 171 24.51 -2.88 77.02
C SER A 171 23.52 -3.45 78.06
N GLN A 172 23.92 -4.61 78.35
CA GLN A 172 23.87 -5.23 79.72
C GLN A 172 22.53 -5.87 80.12
N ASN A 173 22.63 -7.02 80.29
CA ASN A 173 23.17 -7.84 81.38
C ASN A 173 22.04 -8.55 82.15
N SER A 174 22.30 -9.75 82.35
CA SER A 174 22.10 -10.50 83.60
C SER A 174 20.72 -11.08 83.93
N GLN A 175 20.83 -12.35 83.92
CA GLN A 175 20.38 -13.18 85.04
C GLN A 175 18.88 -13.41 85.17
N MET A 176 18.40 -14.45 85.43
CA MET A 176 18.68 -15.71 86.10
C MET A 176 17.42 -16.55 86.15
N ASN A 177 17.62 -17.78 86.17
CA ASN A 177 16.81 -18.82 86.83
C ASN A 177 15.33 -19.00 86.41
N GLN A 178 14.89 -20.07 86.08
CA GLN A 178 15.02 -21.45 86.55
C GLN A 178 14.60 -22.41 85.38
#